data_da7e7c2740034da31c47ac35ec544022
#
_entry.id   da7e7c2740034da31c47ac35ec544022
#
_cell.length_a   1.000
_cell.length_b   1.000
_cell.length_c   1.000
_cell.angle_alpha   90.00
_cell.angle_beta   90.00
_cell.angle_gamma   90.00
#
_symmetry.space_group_name_H-M   'P 1'
#
loop_
_entity.id
_entity.type
_entity.pdbx_description
1 polymer ?
#
loop_
_entity_poly.entity_id
_entity_poly.type
_entity_poly.pdbx_seq_one_letter_code
_entity_poly.pdbx_strand_id
1 'polypeptide(L)'
;MTDTTNNRRNFLKKSSPFLLALPFSLKFNWAKAAQPDAQKFAGPVVISTWDHGMPANQKAWEIISAGGKALDAVEKGVMVVESDPKYRSVGYGGYPDREGHVTLDACIMNENDQCGAVAFLQHIKNPIAIARLVMEKTPHVMLVGEGALRFALENGFKKENLLTEESKKDWKNWLKESNYKPKINIENHDTISMLAIDQQGNLCGSCTTSGAAWKMHGRVGDSPIIGAGLFLDQEVGGACATGLGEAVIRVAGSAMVVELMRQGKSPQDACQEVVERIIRKNKDIKDLQVGFLALSKNGEYGAYSIHPGFNYALTKEDKSQLIDAKSKF
;
A
#
# COMPACT_ATOMS: atom_id res chain seq x y z
N MET A 1 -65.51 14.45 9.52
CA MET A 1 -64.25 13.67 9.51
C MET A 1 -63.99 13.31 8.08
N THR A 2 -63.15 14.08 7.41
CA THR A 2 -62.86 13.97 5.95
C THR A 2 -61.44 13.49 5.81
N ASP A 3 -61.35 12.31 5.25
CA ASP A 3 -60.09 11.63 4.90
C ASP A 3 -59.59 12.19 3.56
N THR A 4 -58.40 12.81 3.53
CA THR A 4 -57.74 13.28 2.30
C THR A 4 -56.44 12.53 2.08
N THR A 5 -56.56 11.34 1.51
CA THR A 5 -55.41 10.62 0.93
C THR A 5 -55.02 11.22 -0.40
N ASN A 6 -53.96 12.03 -0.41
CA ASN A 6 -53.41 12.66 -1.60
C ASN A 6 -52.51 11.63 -2.33
N ASN A 7 -53.07 11.02 -3.38
CA ASN A 7 -52.47 9.93 -4.13
C ASN A 7 -51.61 10.48 -5.30
N ARG A 8 -50.30 10.31 -5.24
CA ARG A 8 -49.28 10.73 -6.25
C ARG A 8 -49.59 10.25 -7.68
N ARG A 9 -50.51 9.31 -7.85
CA ARG A 9 -50.95 8.78 -9.14
C ARG A 9 -51.84 9.76 -9.94
N ASN A 10 -52.43 10.75 -9.32
CA ASN A 10 -53.38 11.69 -9.96
C ASN A 10 -52.70 12.93 -10.54
N PHE A 11 -51.42 13.18 -10.18
CA PHE A 11 -50.68 14.31 -10.77
C PHE A 11 -50.24 14.08 -12.22
N LEU A 12 -50.01 12.83 -12.62
CA LEU A 12 -49.55 12.48 -13.97
C LEU A 12 -50.65 12.40 -15.03
N LYS A 13 -51.93 12.54 -14.67
CA LYS A 13 -53.05 12.43 -15.63
C LYS A 13 -53.59 13.76 -16.13
N LYS A 14 -53.05 14.91 -15.71
CA LYS A 14 -53.56 16.24 -16.09
C LYS A 14 -52.64 17.08 -16.95
N SER A 15 -51.55 16.56 -17.48
CA SER A 15 -50.76 17.24 -18.50
C SER A 15 -51.05 16.62 -19.89
N SER A 16 -52.05 17.12 -20.53
CA SER A 16 -52.37 16.83 -21.93
C SER A 16 -51.49 17.61 -22.90
N PRO A 17 -51.22 17.08 -24.09
CA PRO A 17 -50.06 17.38 -24.91
C PRO A 17 -50.32 18.49 -25.93
N PHE A 18 -49.40 19.41 -26.03
CA PHE A 18 -49.17 20.16 -27.25
C PHE A 18 -47.77 19.89 -27.70
N LEU A 19 -47.58 18.81 -28.45
CA LEU A 19 -46.34 18.51 -29.15
C LEU A 19 -46.45 19.06 -30.57
N LEU A 20 -45.89 20.23 -30.79
CA LEU A 20 -45.47 20.66 -32.12
C LEU A 20 -44.23 19.87 -32.50
N ALA A 21 -44.38 18.94 -33.43
CA ALA A 21 -43.29 18.18 -34.01
C ALA A 21 -42.44 19.09 -34.91
N LEU A 22 -41.31 19.55 -34.43
CA LEU A 22 -40.20 20.03 -35.23
C LEU A 22 -39.20 18.89 -35.42
N PRO A 23 -38.81 18.55 -36.65
CA PRO A 23 -37.76 17.54 -36.86
C PRO A 23 -36.39 18.15 -36.58
N PHE A 24 -35.96 18.12 -35.32
CA PHE A 24 -34.59 18.43 -34.96
C PHE A 24 -33.78 17.13 -35.05
N SER A 25 -33.22 16.86 -36.22
CA SER A 25 -32.23 15.82 -36.39
C SER A 25 -30.91 16.28 -35.77
N LEU A 26 -30.80 16.21 -34.44
CA LEU A 26 -29.53 16.28 -33.74
C LEU A 26 -28.73 15.03 -34.12
N LYS A 27 -27.84 15.16 -35.10
CA LYS A 27 -26.73 14.19 -35.26
C LYS A 27 -25.85 14.30 -34.02
N PHE A 28 -26.13 13.48 -33.03
CA PHE A 28 -25.14 13.21 -31.97
C PHE A 28 -23.94 12.54 -32.65
N ASN A 29 -22.97 13.33 -33.02
CA ASN A 29 -21.61 12.80 -33.22
C ASN A 29 -21.13 12.30 -31.85
N TRP A 30 -21.31 11.02 -31.60
CA TRP A 30 -20.53 10.36 -30.60
C TRP A 30 -19.07 10.48 -31.08
N ALA A 31 -18.35 11.49 -30.58
CA ALA A 31 -16.92 11.45 -30.66
C ALA A 31 -16.53 10.10 -30.02
N LYS A 32 -16.06 9.15 -30.84
CA LYS A 32 -15.39 7.96 -30.31
C LYS A 32 -14.30 8.55 -29.44
N ALA A 33 -14.47 8.42 -28.11
CA ALA A 33 -13.36 8.63 -27.20
C ALA A 33 -12.23 7.78 -27.79
N ALA A 34 -11.14 8.43 -28.17
CA ALA A 34 -9.96 7.74 -28.62
C ALA A 34 -9.65 6.71 -27.52
N GLN A 35 -9.78 5.44 -27.84
CA GLN A 35 -9.24 4.41 -26.95
C GLN A 35 -7.77 4.79 -26.80
N PRO A 36 -7.29 5.00 -25.56
CA PRO A 36 -5.86 5.20 -25.39
C PRO A 36 -5.18 4.03 -26.08
N ASP A 37 -4.20 4.32 -26.94
CA ASP A 37 -3.37 3.30 -27.56
C ASP A 37 -3.02 2.31 -26.47
N ALA A 38 -3.30 1.04 -26.69
CA ALA A 38 -2.96 -0.02 -25.75
C ALA A 38 -1.44 0.01 -25.60
N GLN A 39 -0.95 0.78 -24.63
CA GLN A 39 0.47 0.87 -24.34
C GLN A 39 0.96 -0.56 -24.13
N LYS A 40 1.89 -0.97 -24.96
CA LYS A 40 2.41 -2.33 -24.97
C LYS A 40 3.06 -2.60 -23.62
N PHE A 41 2.69 -3.69 -22.96
CA PHE A 41 3.35 -4.18 -21.75
C PHE A 41 4.87 -4.17 -21.94
N ALA A 42 5.57 -3.45 -21.08
CA ALA A 42 7.02 -3.22 -21.23
C ALA A 42 7.88 -4.37 -20.68
N GLY A 43 7.26 -5.51 -20.32
CA GLY A 43 7.94 -6.66 -19.70
C GLY A 43 7.91 -6.63 -18.17
N PRO A 44 8.41 -7.69 -17.52
CA PRO A 44 8.38 -7.81 -16.08
C PRO A 44 9.19 -6.70 -15.39
N VAL A 45 8.71 -6.29 -14.22
CA VAL A 45 9.34 -5.24 -13.42
C VAL A 45 9.06 -5.45 -11.94
N VAL A 46 10.03 -5.14 -11.09
CA VAL A 46 9.90 -5.14 -9.63
C VAL A 46 10.35 -3.79 -9.10
N ILE A 47 9.52 -3.16 -8.29
CA ILE A 47 9.88 -1.93 -7.58
C ILE A 47 9.57 -2.10 -6.08
N SER A 48 10.41 -1.51 -5.23
CA SER A 48 10.17 -1.52 -3.77
C SER A 48 10.73 -0.28 -3.09
N THR A 49 10.14 0.08 -1.97
CA THR A 49 10.53 1.26 -1.21
C THR A 49 11.91 1.07 -0.56
N TRP A 50 12.69 2.15 -0.52
CA TRP A 50 13.96 2.32 0.19
C TRP A 50 15.11 1.45 -0.35
N ASP A 51 16.30 1.64 0.21
CA ASP A 51 17.53 0.91 -0.14
C ASP A 51 17.47 -0.58 0.25
N HIS A 52 16.74 -0.93 1.32
CA HIS A 52 16.50 -2.33 1.68
C HIS A 52 15.61 -3.05 0.63
N GLY A 53 15.00 -2.31 -0.27
CA GLY A 53 14.37 -2.84 -1.47
C GLY A 53 15.35 -3.54 -2.42
N MET A 54 16.64 -3.20 -2.42
CA MET A 54 17.61 -3.84 -3.31
C MET A 54 17.73 -5.36 -3.12
N PRO A 55 18.00 -5.89 -1.90
CA PRO A 55 18.01 -7.35 -1.68
C PRO A 55 16.62 -7.98 -1.83
N ALA A 56 15.55 -7.25 -1.51
CA ALA A 56 14.20 -7.75 -1.72
C ALA A 56 13.87 -7.91 -3.21
N ASN A 57 14.20 -6.92 -4.03
CA ASN A 57 14.05 -6.97 -5.48
C ASN A 57 14.88 -8.08 -6.11
N GLN A 58 16.11 -8.29 -5.64
CA GLN A 58 16.95 -9.38 -6.11
C GLN A 58 16.23 -10.72 -5.93
N LYS A 59 15.68 -10.98 -4.73
CA LYS A 59 14.94 -12.21 -4.46
C LYS A 59 13.66 -12.33 -5.28
N ALA A 60 12.91 -11.25 -5.43
CA ALA A 60 11.72 -11.22 -6.27
C ALA A 60 12.04 -11.48 -7.74
N TRP A 61 13.14 -10.90 -8.24
CA TRP A 61 13.58 -11.05 -9.62
C TRP A 61 14.04 -12.47 -9.95
N GLU A 62 14.71 -13.18 -9.02
CA GLU A 62 15.03 -14.61 -9.18
C GLU A 62 13.78 -15.44 -9.50
N ILE A 63 12.66 -15.11 -8.87
CA ILE A 63 11.39 -15.83 -9.07
C ILE A 63 10.78 -15.46 -10.44
N ILE A 64 10.69 -14.18 -10.74
CA ILE A 64 10.07 -13.68 -11.98
C ILE A 64 10.87 -14.07 -13.22
N SER A 65 12.19 -13.96 -13.19
CA SER A 65 13.06 -14.34 -14.31
C SER A 65 13.01 -15.85 -14.60
N ALA A 66 12.77 -16.67 -13.58
CA ALA A 66 12.52 -18.10 -13.73
C ALA A 66 11.09 -18.45 -14.20
N GLY A 67 10.24 -17.47 -14.53
CA GLY A 67 8.85 -17.66 -14.94
C GLY A 67 7.85 -17.85 -13.81
N GLY A 68 8.24 -17.54 -12.56
CA GLY A 68 7.37 -17.59 -11.39
C GLY A 68 6.38 -16.43 -11.34
N LYS A 69 5.41 -16.51 -10.43
CA LYS A 69 4.30 -15.56 -10.30
C LYS A 69 4.72 -14.30 -9.53
N ALA A 70 4.13 -13.17 -9.90
CA ALA A 70 4.31 -11.90 -9.18
C ALA A 70 3.93 -12.01 -7.70
N LEU A 71 2.88 -12.76 -7.35
CA LEU A 71 2.46 -12.95 -5.96
C LEU A 71 3.55 -13.64 -5.11
N ASP A 72 4.21 -14.67 -5.65
CA ASP A 72 5.31 -15.35 -4.97
C ASP A 72 6.54 -14.43 -4.83
N ALA A 73 6.77 -13.60 -5.86
CA ALA A 73 7.87 -12.66 -5.88
C ALA A 73 7.71 -11.56 -4.81
N VAL A 74 6.54 -10.94 -4.70
CA VAL A 74 6.31 -9.88 -3.70
C VAL A 74 6.30 -10.41 -2.27
N GLU A 75 5.83 -11.64 -2.03
CA GLU A 75 5.93 -12.29 -0.73
C GLU A 75 7.38 -12.59 -0.37
N LYS A 76 8.07 -13.38 -1.20
CA LYS A 76 9.44 -13.85 -0.89
C LYS A 76 10.46 -12.73 -0.92
N GLY A 77 10.24 -11.70 -1.73
CA GLY A 77 11.07 -10.51 -1.77
C GLY A 77 11.08 -9.78 -0.44
N VAL A 78 9.91 -9.40 0.09
CA VAL A 78 9.85 -8.66 1.36
C VAL A 78 10.24 -9.51 2.57
N MET A 79 10.05 -10.84 2.53
CA MET A 79 10.50 -11.76 3.58
C MET A 79 12.03 -11.71 3.82
N VAL A 80 12.81 -11.32 2.82
CA VAL A 80 14.27 -11.12 2.99
C VAL A 80 14.53 -10.03 4.02
N VAL A 81 13.80 -8.92 3.91
CA VAL A 81 13.91 -7.78 4.83
C VAL A 81 13.28 -8.08 6.18
N GLU A 82 12.09 -8.72 6.20
CA GLU A 82 11.45 -9.15 7.45
C GLU A 82 12.33 -10.07 8.31
N SER A 83 13.23 -10.82 7.67
CA SER A 83 14.08 -11.83 8.36
C SER A 83 15.45 -11.30 8.77
N ASP A 84 15.87 -10.14 8.29
CA ASP A 84 17.20 -9.56 8.55
C ASP A 84 17.13 -8.52 9.69
N PRO A 85 17.70 -8.81 10.87
CA PRO A 85 17.60 -7.95 12.05
C PRO A 85 18.30 -6.60 11.93
N LYS A 86 19.05 -6.36 10.86
CA LYS A 86 19.64 -5.02 10.59
C LYS A 86 18.59 -3.99 10.20
N TYR A 87 17.45 -4.43 9.65
CA TYR A 87 16.35 -3.55 9.23
C TYR A 87 15.33 -3.40 10.35
N ARG A 88 15.63 -2.54 11.30
CA ARG A 88 14.87 -2.41 12.56
C ARG A 88 13.48 -1.80 12.43
N SER A 89 13.06 -1.43 11.25
CA SER A 89 11.71 -0.94 10.95
C SER A 89 10.77 -2.03 10.44
N VAL A 90 11.26 -3.26 10.23
CA VAL A 90 10.50 -4.35 9.61
C VAL A 90 10.83 -5.69 10.29
N GLY A 91 9.84 -6.51 10.58
CA GLY A 91 10.00 -7.91 10.93
C GLY A 91 10.84 -8.21 12.18
N TYR A 92 11.76 -9.18 12.04
CA TYR A 92 12.65 -9.61 13.10
C TYR A 92 13.65 -8.52 13.49
N GLY A 93 13.73 -8.21 14.78
CA GLY A 93 14.57 -7.11 15.27
C GLY A 93 13.92 -5.72 15.12
N GLY A 94 12.66 -5.65 14.69
CA GLY A 94 11.93 -4.40 14.59
C GLY A 94 11.87 -3.63 15.91
N TYR A 95 11.81 -2.30 15.81
CA TYR A 95 11.66 -1.46 17.01
C TYR A 95 10.36 -1.81 17.74
N PRO A 96 10.40 -2.03 19.06
CA PRO A 96 9.22 -2.35 19.83
C PRO A 96 8.35 -1.10 20.03
N ASP A 97 7.15 -1.35 20.51
CA ASP A 97 6.31 -0.30 21.07
C ASP A 97 6.89 0.19 22.43
N ARG A 98 6.23 1.17 23.05
CA ARG A 98 6.70 1.76 24.31
C ARG A 98 6.73 0.77 25.47
N GLU A 99 6.03 -0.37 25.37
CA GLU A 99 5.96 -1.43 26.39
C GLU A 99 6.97 -2.56 26.13
N GLY A 100 7.74 -2.46 25.02
CA GLY A 100 8.79 -3.40 24.69
C GLY A 100 8.35 -4.58 23.81
N HIS A 101 7.18 -4.50 23.19
CA HIS A 101 6.65 -5.54 22.30
C HIS A 101 6.89 -5.18 20.83
N VAL A 102 7.53 -6.09 20.09
CA VAL A 102 7.59 -5.98 18.62
C VAL A 102 6.25 -6.43 18.04
N THR A 103 5.56 -5.52 17.39
CA THR A 103 4.27 -5.76 16.74
C THR A 103 4.38 -5.46 15.26
N LEU A 104 3.87 -6.36 14.43
CA LEU A 104 4.05 -6.37 12.99
C LEU A 104 2.72 -6.21 12.26
N ASP A 105 2.77 -5.47 11.16
CA ASP A 105 1.64 -5.17 10.29
C ASP A 105 2.02 -5.54 8.86
N ALA A 106 1.13 -6.21 8.10
CA ALA A 106 1.37 -6.53 6.71
C ALA A 106 0.09 -6.66 5.91
N CYS A 107 0.15 -6.36 4.61
CA CYS A 107 -0.89 -6.73 3.66
C CYS A 107 -0.30 -7.14 2.30
N ILE A 108 -1.08 -7.91 1.56
CA ILE A 108 -0.75 -8.42 0.22
C ILE A 108 -1.99 -8.37 -0.66
N MET A 109 -1.81 -8.08 -1.96
CA MET A 109 -2.87 -8.16 -2.98
C MET A 109 -2.36 -8.89 -4.21
N ASN A 110 -3.26 -9.65 -4.84
CA ASN A 110 -2.98 -10.35 -6.08
C ASN A 110 -3.70 -9.72 -7.30
N GLU A 111 -3.46 -10.29 -8.47
CA GLU A 111 -3.99 -9.87 -9.76
C GLU A 111 -5.51 -10.02 -9.93
N ASN A 112 -6.16 -10.70 -9.00
CA ASN A 112 -7.62 -10.91 -9.00
C ASN A 112 -8.35 -10.06 -7.96
N ASP A 113 -7.74 -8.95 -7.52
CA ASP A 113 -8.23 -8.06 -6.46
C ASP A 113 -8.45 -8.72 -5.10
N GLN A 114 -7.94 -9.96 -4.93
CA GLN A 114 -7.96 -10.61 -3.64
C GLN A 114 -6.86 -10.03 -2.76
N CYS A 115 -7.15 -9.88 -1.48
CA CYS A 115 -6.21 -9.32 -0.53
C CYS A 115 -6.29 -10.00 0.83
N GLY A 116 -5.18 -9.93 1.55
CA GLY A 116 -5.10 -10.40 2.93
C GLY A 116 -4.20 -9.50 3.74
N ALA A 117 -4.48 -9.40 5.03
CA ALA A 117 -3.75 -8.54 5.95
C ALA A 117 -3.66 -9.13 7.36
N VAL A 118 -2.62 -8.75 8.05
CA VAL A 118 -2.49 -8.93 9.50
C VAL A 118 -2.06 -7.62 10.13
N ALA A 119 -2.62 -7.33 11.31
CA ALA A 119 -2.25 -6.15 12.08
C ALA A 119 -1.97 -6.53 13.54
N PHE A 120 -1.02 -5.81 14.15
CA PHE A 120 -0.64 -6.02 15.54
C PHE A 120 -0.25 -7.48 15.83
N LEU A 121 0.36 -8.14 14.85
CA LEU A 121 0.85 -9.53 14.99
C LEU A 121 2.14 -9.56 15.79
N GLN A 122 2.24 -10.45 16.77
CA GLN A 122 3.43 -10.68 17.58
C GLN A 122 3.98 -12.10 17.34
N HIS A 123 5.25 -12.28 17.65
CA HIS A 123 5.92 -13.59 17.68
C HIS A 123 6.05 -14.33 16.34
N ILE A 124 5.66 -13.76 15.23
CA ILE A 124 5.82 -14.35 13.89
C ILE A 124 6.71 -13.43 13.06
N LYS A 125 7.87 -13.91 12.67
CA LYS A 125 8.90 -13.14 11.98
C LYS A 125 8.47 -12.61 10.61
N ASN A 126 7.70 -13.40 9.87
CA ASN A 126 7.26 -13.05 8.52
C ASN A 126 5.74 -12.81 8.46
N PRO A 127 5.25 -11.63 8.87
CA PRO A 127 3.83 -11.30 8.85
C PRO A 127 3.22 -11.35 7.45
N ILE A 128 3.99 -11.06 6.40
CA ILE A 128 3.50 -11.11 5.02
C ILE A 128 3.01 -12.51 4.62
N ALA A 129 3.68 -13.56 5.08
CA ALA A 129 3.25 -14.94 4.81
C ALA A 129 1.90 -15.27 5.47
N ILE A 130 1.64 -14.68 6.67
CA ILE A 130 0.34 -14.85 7.34
C ILE A 130 -0.73 -14.05 6.62
N ALA A 131 -0.43 -12.82 6.18
CA ALA A 131 -1.35 -12.00 5.37
C ALA A 131 -1.77 -12.76 4.09
N ARG A 132 -0.83 -13.41 3.40
CA ARG A 132 -1.13 -14.27 2.25
C ARG A 132 -2.04 -15.44 2.62
N LEU A 133 -1.77 -16.14 3.71
CA LEU A 133 -2.63 -17.24 4.15
C LEU A 133 -4.04 -16.79 4.55
N VAL A 134 -4.21 -15.58 5.09
CA VAL A 134 -5.53 -14.99 5.33
C VAL A 134 -6.28 -14.86 4.02
N MET A 135 -5.66 -14.33 2.98
CA MET A 135 -6.23 -14.21 1.63
C MET A 135 -6.60 -15.57 1.02
N GLU A 136 -5.70 -16.55 1.10
CA GLU A 136 -5.84 -17.83 0.37
C GLU A 136 -6.73 -18.85 1.11
N LYS A 137 -6.78 -18.81 2.45
CA LYS A 137 -7.42 -19.85 3.28
C LYS A 137 -8.65 -19.42 4.03
N THR A 138 -9.02 -18.15 3.99
CA THR A 138 -10.17 -17.66 4.74
C THR A 138 -11.08 -16.77 3.87
N PRO A 139 -12.35 -16.59 4.23
CA PRO A 139 -13.22 -15.60 3.59
C PRO A 139 -12.95 -14.16 4.08
N HIS A 140 -11.99 -13.96 4.97
CA HIS A 140 -11.69 -12.69 5.61
C HIS A 140 -10.54 -11.98 4.89
N VAL A 141 -10.54 -10.65 5.03
CA VAL A 141 -9.44 -9.82 4.50
C VAL A 141 -8.37 -9.57 5.57
N MET A 142 -8.74 -9.48 6.85
CA MET A 142 -7.79 -9.10 7.90
C MET A 142 -8.02 -9.89 9.18
N LEU A 143 -6.91 -10.33 9.79
CA LEU A 143 -6.86 -10.85 11.15
C LEU A 143 -5.92 -9.98 12.01
N VAL A 144 -6.21 -9.83 13.30
CA VAL A 144 -5.46 -8.95 14.18
C VAL A 144 -5.00 -9.63 15.48
N GLY A 145 -3.87 -9.19 16.02
CA GLY A 145 -3.38 -9.53 17.36
C GLY A 145 -3.33 -11.02 17.62
N GLU A 146 -3.90 -11.45 18.77
CA GLU A 146 -3.89 -12.86 19.19
C GLU A 146 -4.65 -13.77 18.22
N GLY A 147 -5.71 -13.28 17.56
CA GLY A 147 -6.43 -14.04 16.54
C GLY A 147 -5.54 -14.37 15.34
N ALA A 148 -4.77 -13.40 14.86
CA ALA A 148 -3.78 -13.59 13.80
C ALA A 148 -2.66 -14.55 14.23
N LEU A 149 -2.17 -14.43 15.47
CA LEU A 149 -1.16 -15.34 16.02
C LEU A 149 -1.68 -16.79 16.09
N ARG A 150 -2.89 -17.00 16.58
CA ARG A 150 -3.49 -18.34 16.64
C ARG A 150 -3.62 -18.95 15.26
N PHE A 151 -4.14 -18.20 14.30
CA PHE A 151 -4.23 -18.62 12.91
C PHE A 151 -2.84 -19.00 12.33
N ALA A 152 -1.80 -18.23 12.63
CA ALA A 152 -0.44 -18.55 12.21
C ALA A 152 0.04 -19.89 12.80
N LEU A 153 -0.18 -20.13 14.10
CA LEU A 153 0.21 -21.37 14.77
C LEU A 153 -0.54 -22.58 14.19
N GLU A 154 -1.84 -22.46 13.93
CA GLU A 154 -2.66 -23.49 13.29
C GLU A 154 -2.17 -23.82 11.86
N ASN A 155 -1.50 -22.87 11.19
CA ASN A 155 -0.87 -23.07 9.87
C ASN A 155 0.62 -23.46 9.94
N GLY A 156 1.11 -23.89 11.11
CA GLY A 156 2.44 -24.49 11.27
C GLY A 156 3.58 -23.50 11.55
N PHE A 157 3.30 -22.21 11.69
CA PHE A 157 4.29 -21.23 12.13
C PHE A 157 4.62 -21.42 13.61
N LYS A 158 5.81 -20.98 14.02
CA LYS A 158 6.27 -21.11 15.41
C LYS A 158 6.46 -19.72 16.01
N LYS A 159 6.21 -19.63 17.33
CA LYS A 159 6.52 -18.40 18.08
C LYS A 159 8.02 -18.17 18.13
N GLU A 160 8.44 -16.95 17.83
CA GLU A 160 9.80 -16.47 17.97
C GLU A 160 9.85 -15.21 18.86
N ASN A 161 10.97 -14.98 19.54
CA ASN A 161 11.21 -13.69 20.17
C ASN A 161 11.75 -12.73 19.11
N LEU A 162 10.97 -11.72 18.76
CA LEU A 162 11.32 -10.77 17.71
C LEU A 162 12.19 -9.61 18.21
N LEU A 163 12.26 -9.39 19.53
CA LEU A 163 13.07 -8.32 20.14
C LEU A 163 14.52 -8.77 20.28
N THR A 164 15.39 -8.23 19.43
CA THR A 164 16.85 -8.46 19.53
C THR A 164 17.47 -7.67 20.68
N GLU A 165 18.67 -8.02 21.12
CA GLU A 165 19.37 -7.31 22.19
C GLU A 165 19.70 -5.86 21.79
N GLU A 166 19.96 -5.59 20.50
CA GLU A 166 20.18 -4.26 19.96
C GLU A 166 18.91 -3.39 20.07
N SER A 167 17.78 -3.88 19.56
CA SER A 167 16.50 -3.14 19.63
C SER A 167 16.03 -2.95 21.08
N LYS A 168 16.30 -3.94 21.94
CA LYS A 168 16.04 -3.84 23.38
C LYS A 168 16.92 -2.79 24.07
N LYS A 169 18.18 -2.68 23.68
CA LYS A 169 19.09 -1.66 24.19
C LYS A 169 18.60 -0.26 23.81
N ASP A 170 18.21 -0.07 22.55
CA ASP A 170 17.71 1.20 22.07
C ASP A 170 16.38 1.59 22.74
N TRP A 171 15.47 0.63 22.93
CA TRP A 171 14.23 0.83 23.70
C TRP A 171 14.52 1.26 25.15
N LYS A 172 15.47 0.59 25.85
CA LYS A 172 15.86 0.97 27.22
C LYS A 172 16.50 2.37 27.29
N ASN A 173 17.25 2.78 26.28
CA ASN A 173 17.82 4.11 26.20
C ASN A 173 16.72 5.15 26.00
N TRP A 174 15.82 4.89 25.05
CA TRP A 174 14.65 5.76 24.85
C TRP A 174 13.83 5.95 26.14
N LEU A 175 13.59 4.89 26.92
CA LEU A 175 12.86 4.99 28.20
C LEU A 175 13.52 5.92 29.21
N LYS A 176 14.86 6.07 29.19
CA LYS A 176 15.59 6.99 30.08
C LYS A 176 15.45 8.46 29.68
N GLU A 177 15.31 8.71 28.38
CA GLU A 177 15.31 10.05 27.80
C GLU A 177 13.90 10.57 27.58
N SER A 178 12.87 9.72 27.68
CA SER A 178 11.55 10.02 27.20
C SER A 178 10.70 10.89 28.13
N ASN A 179 10.61 12.14 27.78
CA ASN A 179 9.34 12.85 27.85
C ASN A 179 8.54 12.41 26.63
N TYR A 180 7.64 11.45 26.80
CA TYR A 180 6.95 10.73 25.73
C TYR A 180 6.48 11.65 24.59
N LYS A 181 7.25 11.73 23.53
CA LYS A 181 6.82 12.19 22.20
C LYS A 181 7.17 11.05 21.24
N PRO A 182 6.19 10.43 20.58
CA PRO A 182 6.50 9.49 19.51
C PRO A 182 7.33 10.25 18.47
N LYS A 183 8.62 9.94 18.37
CA LYS A 183 9.44 10.43 17.26
C LYS A 183 9.14 9.56 16.06
N ILE A 184 8.53 10.16 15.06
CA ILE A 184 8.54 9.58 13.71
C ILE A 184 9.99 9.66 13.26
N ASN A 185 10.63 8.52 13.13
CA ASN A 185 12.01 8.48 12.73
C ASN A 185 12.08 8.68 11.22
N ILE A 186 12.32 9.91 10.79
CA ILE A 186 12.52 10.27 9.38
C ILE A 186 13.81 9.62 8.84
N GLU A 187 14.75 9.28 9.71
CA GLU A 187 16.06 8.73 9.36
C GLU A 187 16.10 7.20 9.27
N ASN A 188 15.13 6.49 9.85
CA ASN A 188 15.04 5.03 9.78
C ASN A 188 13.77 4.64 9.01
N HIS A 189 13.95 4.24 7.81
CA HIS A 189 12.99 3.81 6.82
C HIS A 189 11.98 2.79 7.36
N ASP A 190 10.71 3.18 7.45
CA ASP A 190 9.73 2.53 8.34
C ASP A 190 8.95 1.37 7.71
N THR A 191 9.01 1.18 6.39
CA THR A 191 8.12 0.23 5.70
C THR A 191 8.76 -0.28 4.43
N ILE A 192 8.79 -1.61 4.25
CA ILE A 192 9.03 -2.14 2.91
C ILE A 192 7.70 -2.45 2.23
N SER A 193 7.53 -1.89 1.03
CA SER A 193 6.47 -2.24 0.10
C SER A 193 7.07 -2.66 -1.22
N MET A 194 6.43 -3.59 -1.90
CA MET A 194 6.86 -4.08 -3.21
C MET A 194 5.68 -4.18 -4.16
N LEU A 195 5.88 -3.74 -5.39
CA LEU A 195 4.99 -3.96 -6.52
C LEU A 195 5.76 -4.73 -7.59
N ALA A 196 5.15 -5.74 -8.17
CA ALA A 196 5.79 -6.55 -9.22
C ALA A 196 4.80 -6.91 -10.31
N ILE A 197 5.28 -6.89 -11.56
CA ILE A 197 4.58 -7.44 -12.72
C ILE A 197 5.42 -8.60 -13.25
N ASP A 198 4.80 -9.76 -13.41
CA ASP A 198 5.44 -10.96 -13.94
C ASP A 198 5.44 -11.01 -15.47
N GLN A 199 5.98 -12.11 -16.04
CA GLN A 199 6.07 -12.30 -17.50
C GLN A 199 4.70 -12.41 -18.18
N GLN A 200 3.65 -12.75 -17.44
CA GLN A 200 2.27 -12.84 -17.93
C GLN A 200 1.52 -11.50 -17.82
N GLY A 201 2.15 -10.47 -17.24
CA GLY A 201 1.54 -9.18 -17.00
C GLY A 201 0.66 -9.12 -15.75
N ASN A 202 0.75 -10.12 -14.85
CA ASN A 202 0.02 -10.07 -13.58
C ASN A 202 0.72 -9.11 -12.61
N LEU A 203 -0.04 -8.19 -12.05
CA LEU A 203 0.43 -7.24 -11.05
C LEU A 203 0.04 -7.71 -9.65
N CYS A 204 1.02 -7.83 -8.76
CA CYS A 204 0.82 -8.11 -7.34
C CYS A 204 1.61 -7.11 -6.48
N GLY A 205 1.23 -6.98 -5.21
CA GLY A 205 1.94 -6.11 -4.28
C GLY A 205 1.86 -6.57 -2.83
N SER A 206 2.83 -6.12 -2.06
CA SER A 206 2.95 -6.38 -0.62
C SER A 206 3.42 -5.12 0.12
N CYS A 207 3.04 -5.03 1.40
CA CYS A 207 3.47 -3.98 2.30
C CYS A 207 3.64 -4.57 3.70
N THR A 208 4.77 -4.31 4.37
CA THR A 208 5.06 -4.86 5.69
C THR A 208 5.96 -3.94 6.52
N THR A 209 5.74 -3.92 7.82
CA THR A 209 6.42 -3.02 8.76
C THR A 209 6.37 -3.54 10.21
N SER A 210 7.28 -3.06 11.05
CA SER A 210 7.10 -3.08 12.52
C SER A 210 6.45 -1.78 13.06
N GLY A 211 6.11 -0.84 12.17
CA GLY A 211 5.51 0.45 12.53
C GLY A 211 6.49 1.43 13.15
N ALA A 212 5.98 2.56 13.60
CA ALA A 212 6.77 3.61 14.25
C ALA A 212 7.45 3.10 15.53
N ALA A 213 8.72 3.45 15.72
CA ALA A 213 9.45 3.14 16.95
C ALA A 213 8.74 3.76 18.17
N TRP A 214 8.67 3.00 19.26
CA TRP A 214 8.11 3.43 20.53
C TRP A 214 6.63 3.86 20.47
N LYS A 215 5.90 3.38 19.48
CA LYS A 215 4.46 3.62 19.31
C LYS A 215 3.67 3.21 20.55
N MET A 216 2.49 3.73 20.70
CA MET A 216 1.55 3.26 21.73
C MET A 216 1.23 1.78 21.50
N HIS A 217 1.13 0.99 22.57
CA HIS A 217 0.67 -0.38 22.47
C HIS A 217 -0.71 -0.43 21.82
N GLY A 218 -0.88 -1.24 20.78
CA GLY A 218 -2.11 -1.31 20.00
C GLY A 218 -2.15 -0.35 18.77
N ARG A 219 -1.17 0.55 18.59
CA ARG A 219 -1.13 1.41 17.40
C ARG A 219 -0.83 0.59 16.15
N VAL A 220 -1.64 0.79 15.13
CA VAL A 220 -1.50 0.28 13.77
C VAL A 220 -1.39 1.45 12.81
N GLY A 221 -0.46 1.39 11.85
CA GLY A 221 -0.29 2.36 10.77
C GLY A 221 -1.08 2.00 9.52
N ASP A 222 -0.65 2.54 8.39
CA ASP A 222 -1.28 2.33 7.08
C ASP A 222 -0.96 0.96 6.46
N SER A 223 0.19 0.36 6.82
CA SER A 223 0.74 -0.81 6.12
C SER A 223 -0.18 -2.04 6.03
N PRO A 224 -1.06 -2.36 7.00
CA PRO A 224 -1.99 -3.48 6.85
C PRO A 224 -3.33 -3.07 6.22
N ILE A 225 -3.52 -1.79 5.91
CA ILE A 225 -4.80 -1.25 5.45
C ILE A 225 -4.79 -1.15 3.93
N ILE A 226 -5.54 -2.05 3.28
CA ILE A 226 -5.77 -1.99 1.84
C ILE A 226 -6.45 -0.67 1.47
N GLY A 227 -5.88 0.02 0.48
CA GLY A 227 -6.27 1.38 0.09
C GLY A 227 -5.41 2.48 0.73
N ALA A 228 -4.74 2.19 1.86
CA ALA A 228 -3.85 3.13 2.52
C ALA A 228 -2.38 2.79 2.23
N GLY A 229 -1.82 1.75 2.85
CA GLY A 229 -0.42 1.35 2.66
C GLY A 229 -0.15 0.67 1.33
N LEU A 230 -1.14 -0.03 0.78
CA LEU A 230 -1.09 -0.72 -0.51
C LEU A 230 -2.46 -0.69 -1.18
N PHE A 231 -2.48 -0.52 -2.49
CA PHE A 231 -3.66 -0.76 -3.33
C PHE A 231 -3.25 -1.13 -4.75
N LEU A 232 -3.97 -2.09 -5.33
CA LEU A 232 -3.81 -2.51 -6.72
C LEU A 232 -5.15 -2.58 -7.42
N ASP A 233 -5.10 -2.36 -8.72
CA ASP A 233 -6.16 -2.63 -9.68
C ASP A 233 -5.50 -3.11 -10.97
N GLN A 234 -5.78 -4.35 -11.35
CA GLN A 234 -5.15 -5.00 -12.49
C GLN A 234 -5.38 -4.26 -13.82
N GLU A 235 -6.43 -3.44 -13.93
CA GLU A 235 -6.71 -2.66 -15.14
C GLU A 235 -5.88 -1.37 -15.21
N VAL A 236 -5.35 -0.91 -14.07
CA VAL A 236 -4.71 0.41 -13.93
C VAL A 236 -3.25 0.31 -13.51
N GLY A 237 -3.01 -0.35 -12.39
CA GLY A 237 -1.70 -0.40 -11.75
C GLY A 237 -1.79 -0.55 -10.24
N GLY A 238 -0.70 -0.31 -9.55
CA GLY A 238 -0.62 -0.38 -8.11
C GLY A 238 0.12 0.80 -7.50
N ALA A 239 -0.13 1.04 -6.24
CA ALA A 239 0.60 2.02 -5.45
C ALA A 239 0.80 1.54 -4.01
N CYS A 240 1.87 2.01 -3.40
CA CYS A 240 2.16 1.78 -2.00
C CYS A 240 2.71 3.05 -1.34
N ALA A 241 2.60 3.10 -0.01
CA ALA A 241 2.98 4.23 0.81
C ALA A 241 4.05 3.87 1.83
N THR A 242 4.76 4.89 2.31
CA THR A 242 5.70 4.83 3.42
C THR A 242 5.70 6.14 4.20
N GLY A 243 6.18 6.12 5.46
CA GLY A 243 6.26 7.28 6.32
C GLY A 243 5.13 7.35 7.35
N LEU A 244 4.57 8.53 7.63
CA LEU A 244 3.53 8.69 8.65
C LEU A 244 2.20 8.09 8.24
N GLY A 245 1.93 6.88 8.73
CA GLY A 245 0.72 6.11 8.39
C GLY A 245 -0.58 6.84 8.64
N GLU A 246 -0.69 7.61 9.71
CA GLU A 246 -1.88 8.39 10.04
C GLU A 246 -2.23 9.42 8.95
N ALA A 247 -1.24 10.02 8.31
CA ALA A 247 -1.46 10.96 7.21
C ALA A 247 -1.92 10.25 5.94
N VAL A 248 -1.38 9.07 5.67
CA VAL A 248 -1.74 8.21 4.54
C VAL A 248 -3.18 7.69 4.68
N ILE A 249 -3.53 7.15 5.87
CA ILE A 249 -4.88 6.63 6.15
C ILE A 249 -5.97 7.68 5.91
N ARG A 250 -5.75 8.92 6.41
CA ARG A 250 -6.73 10.02 6.31
C ARG A 250 -7.12 10.38 4.88
N VAL A 251 -6.34 9.98 3.89
CA VAL A 251 -6.61 10.27 2.47
C VAL A 251 -6.82 9.02 1.63
N ALA A 252 -6.78 7.82 2.22
CA ALA A 252 -6.78 6.54 1.50
C ALA A 252 -5.70 6.53 0.40
N GLY A 253 -4.44 6.81 0.81
CA GLY A 253 -3.39 7.32 -0.07
C GLY A 253 -3.11 6.46 -1.30
N SER A 254 -2.86 5.17 -1.14
CA SER A 254 -2.53 4.29 -2.28
C SER A 254 -3.72 4.11 -3.23
N ALA A 255 -4.95 3.98 -2.72
CA ALA A 255 -6.14 3.91 -3.56
C ALA A 255 -6.35 5.21 -4.35
N MET A 256 -6.07 6.37 -3.74
CA MET A 256 -6.16 7.67 -4.42
C MET A 256 -5.12 7.79 -5.55
N VAL A 257 -3.88 7.30 -5.35
CA VAL A 257 -2.86 7.28 -6.42
C VAL A 257 -3.35 6.44 -7.60
N VAL A 258 -3.86 5.22 -7.35
CA VAL A 258 -4.37 4.34 -8.41
C VAL A 258 -5.58 4.97 -9.12
N GLU A 259 -6.48 5.61 -8.39
CA GLU A 259 -7.63 6.30 -9.01
C GLU A 259 -7.18 7.49 -9.90
N LEU A 260 -6.17 8.24 -9.49
CA LEU A 260 -5.61 9.30 -10.33
C LEU A 260 -4.92 8.74 -11.59
N MET A 261 -4.27 7.57 -11.50
CA MET A 261 -3.76 6.85 -12.68
C MET A 261 -4.90 6.38 -13.59
N ARG A 262 -6.04 5.91 -13.04
CA ARG A 262 -7.25 5.57 -13.82
C ARG A 262 -7.77 6.77 -14.59
N GLN A 263 -7.66 7.97 -14.03
CA GLN A 263 -8.05 9.22 -14.68
C GLN A 263 -7.01 9.74 -15.69
N GLY A 264 -5.96 8.95 -15.98
CA GLY A 264 -4.97 9.22 -17.02
C GLY A 264 -3.71 9.97 -16.54
N LYS A 265 -3.49 10.11 -15.23
CA LYS A 265 -2.22 10.66 -14.73
C LYS A 265 -1.11 9.61 -14.82
N SER A 266 0.12 10.09 -15.06
CA SER A 266 1.30 9.24 -14.90
C SER A 266 1.45 8.79 -13.43
N PRO A 267 2.13 7.65 -13.14
CA PRO A 267 2.44 7.25 -11.77
C PRO A 267 3.15 8.35 -10.96
N GLN A 268 4.08 9.08 -11.60
CA GLN A 268 4.78 10.20 -10.99
C GLN A 268 3.86 11.35 -10.58
N ASP A 269 2.96 11.79 -11.48
CA ASP A 269 2.05 12.90 -11.21
C ASP A 269 0.96 12.50 -10.21
N ALA A 270 0.52 11.25 -10.23
CA ALA A 270 -0.44 10.72 -9.28
C ALA A 270 0.14 10.71 -7.85
N CYS A 271 1.37 10.23 -7.66
CA CYS A 271 2.07 10.28 -6.38
C CYS A 271 2.24 11.73 -5.89
N GLN A 272 2.65 12.64 -6.78
CA GLN A 272 2.81 14.06 -6.43
C GLN A 272 1.49 14.67 -5.94
N GLU A 273 0.39 14.45 -6.63
CA GLU A 273 -0.90 15.05 -6.27
C GLU A 273 -1.39 14.57 -4.90
N VAL A 274 -1.20 13.29 -4.57
CA VAL A 274 -1.59 12.76 -3.26
C VAL A 274 -0.71 13.31 -2.15
N VAL A 275 0.60 13.43 -2.37
CA VAL A 275 1.53 14.11 -1.42
C VAL A 275 1.09 15.55 -1.21
N GLU A 276 0.82 16.31 -2.25
CA GLU A 276 0.34 17.69 -2.13
C GLU A 276 -1.01 17.79 -1.40
N ARG A 277 -1.90 16.81 -1.60
CA ARG A 277 -3.16 16.71 -0.84
C ARG A 277 -2.90 16.49 0.66
N ILE A 278 -1.94 15.65 1.03
CA ILE A 278 -1.54 15.43 2.43
C ILE A 278 -1.00 16.73 3.02
N ILE A 279 -0.10 17.43 2.31
CA ILE A 279 0.45 18.73 2.76
C ILE A 279 -0.67 19.72 3.05
N ARG A 280 -1.63 19.89 2.13
CA ARG A 280 -2.77 20.83 2.35
C ARG A 280 -3.64 20.49 3.57
N LYS A 281 -3.68 19.21 3.98
CA LYS A 281 -4.51 18.75 5.11
C LYS A 281 -3.79 18.73 6.46
N ASN A 282 -2.48 18.97 6.50
CA ASN A 282 -1.68 18.98 7.71
C ASN A 282 -1.10 20.35 7.97
N LYS A 283 -1.24 20.83 9.22
CA LYS A 283 -0.78 22.17 9.60
C LYS A 283 0.74 22.25 9.84
N ASP A 284 1.29 21.18 10.38
CA ASP A 284 2.73 21.05 10.63
C ASP A 284 3.30 19.96 9.70
N ILE A 285 4.10 20.42 8.76
CA ILE A 285 4.71 19.58 7.72
C ILE A 285 6.22 19.41 7.92
N LYS A 286 6.83 20.16 8.87
CA LYS A 286 8.28 20.19 9.04
C LYS A 286 8.86 18.80 9.34
N ASP A 287 8.18 18.07 10.22
CA ASP A 287 8.59 16.72 10.65
C ASP A 287 7.68 15.62 10.06
N LEU A 288 6.88 15.96 9.03
CA LEU A 288 5.98 15.05 8.37
C LEU A 288 6.65 14.46 7.12
N GLN A 289 7.05 13.19 7.15
CA GLN A 289 7.48 12.48 5.96
C GLN A 289 6.42 11.49 5.52
N VAL A 290 6.08 11.53 4.23
CA VAL A 290 5.27 10.56 3.51
C VAL A 290 5.81 10.45 2.09
N GLY A 291 5.93 9.24 1.59
CA GLY A 291 6.26 8.92 0.21
C GLY A 291 5.29 7.93 -0.39
N PHE A 292 5.07 8.05 -1.70
CA PHE A 292 4.33 7.08 -2.50
C PHE A 292 5.22 6.55 -3.62
N LEU A 293 5.05 5.27 -3.92
CA LEU A 293 5.66 4.58 -5.05
C LEU A 293 4.52 3.93 -5.85
N ALA A 294 4.49 4.13 -7.16
CA ALA A 294 3.45 3.62 -8.03
C ALA A 294 4.01 2.95 -9.28
N LEU A 295 3.28 1.95 -9.77
CA LEU A 295 3.58 1.17 -10.95
C LEU A 295 2.30 1.02 -11.78
N SER A 296 2.29 1.51 -13.03
CA SER A 296 1.18 1.29 -13.94
C SER A 296 1.21 -0.13 -14.51
N LYS A 297 0.06 -0.62 -14.97
CA LYS A 297 -0.06 -1.91 -15.68
C LYS A 297 0.91 -2.06 -16.85
N ASN A 298 1.28 -0.95 -17.48
CA ASN A 298 2.16 -0.93 -18.64
C ASN A 298 3.66 -0.93 -18.28
N GLY A 299 3.98 -0.91 -16.97
CA GLY A 299 5.38 -0.90 -16.49
C GLY A 299 5.98 0.49 -16.34
N GLU A 300 5.19 1.58 -16.48
CA GLU A 300 5.59 2.91 -16.03
C GLU A 300 5.60 2.97 -14.50
N TYR A 301 6.55 3.69 -13.94
CA TYR A 301 6.67 3.84 -12.48
C TYR A 301 6.97 5.30 -12.11
N GLY A 302 6.71 5.64 -10.87
CA GLY A 302 7.00 6.95 -10.32
C GLY A 302 6.92 6.96 -8.81
N ALA A 303 7.64 7.90 -8.20
CA ALA A 303 7.67 8.08 -6.76
C ALA A 303 7.75 9.56 -6.40
N TYR A 304 7.11 9.93 -5.29
CA TYR A 304 7.15 11.30 -4.80
C TYR A 304 7.00 11.33 -3.28
N SER A 305 7.69 12.25 -2.62
CA SER A 305 7.64 12.42 -1.17
C SER A 305 7.50 13.89 -0.75
N ILE A 306 7.23 14.10 0.53
CA ILE A 306 7.17 15.46 1.11
C ILE A 306 8.58 16.05 1.15
N HIS A 307 9.52 15.37 1.83
CA HIS A 307 10.91 15.80 1.99
C HIS A 307 11.85 14.91 1.21
N PRO A 308 13.09 15.37 0.91
CA PRO A 308 14.12 14.56 0.27
C PRO A 308 14.50 13.33 1.11
N GLY A 309 15.20 12.39 0.49
CA GLY A 309 15.74 11.20 1.14
C GLY A 309 14.95 9.94 0.90
N PHE A 310 13.71 10.02 0.39
CA PHE A 310 12.99 8.83 -0.07
C PHE A 310 13.63 8.31 -1.36
N ASN A 311 13.96 7.04 -1.38
CA ASN A 311 14.45 6.33 -2.55
C ASN A 311 13.70 5.00 -2.75
N TYR A 312 13.87 4.39 -3.90
CA TYR A 312 13.24 3.11 -4.22
C TYR A 312 14.15 2.27 -5.12
N ALA A 313 14.07 0.96 -4.94
CA ALA A 313 14.74 0.00 -5.79
C ALA A 313 13.88 -0.32 -7.02
N LEU A 314 14.50 -0.37 -8.17
CA LEU A 314 13.92 -0.81 -9.44
C LEU A 314 14.73 -1.97 -9.99
N THR A 315 14.07 -3.06 -10.38
CA THR A 315 14.68 -4.16 -11.13
C THR A 315 13.89 -4.45 -12.40
N LYS A 316 14.55 -4.37 -13.53
CA LYS A 316 14.03 -4.62 -14.87
C LYS A 316 15.16 -5.08 -15.77
N GLU A 317 14.89 -6.04 -16.69
CA GLU A 317 15.88 -6.50 -17.67
C GLU A 317 17.22 -6.92 -17.03
N ASP A 318 17.15 -7.67 -15.93
CA ASP A 318 18.29 -8.15 -15.12
C ASP A 318 19.17 -7.03 -14.52
N LYS A 319 18.69 -5.79 -14.51
CA LYS A 319 19.38 -4.65 -13.92
C LYS A 319 18.63 -4.13 -12.71
N SER A 320 19.35 -3.97 -11.61
CA SER A 320 18.85 -3.37 -10.38
C SER A 320 19.50 -2.01 -10.14
N GLN A 321 18.72 -1.03 -9.75
CA GLN A 321 19.19 0.31 -9.41
C GLN A 321 18.40 0.89 -8.24
N LEU A 322 19.06 1.73 -7.45
CA LEU A 322 18.44 2.56 -6.44
C LEU A 322 18.22 3.95 -7.02
N ILE A 323 17.02 4.47 -6.91
CA ILE A 323 16.60 5.74 -7.52
C ILE A 323 16.07 6.66 -6.43
N ASP A 324 16.57 7.88 -6.38
CA ASP A 324 16.02 8.91 -5.49
C ASP A 324 14.67 9.40 -6.01
N ALA A 325 13.68 9.41 -5.15
CA ALA A 325 12.36 9.96 -5.47
C ALA A 325 12.41 11.50 -5.51
N LYS A 326 11.58 12.09 -6.38
CA LYS A 326 11.35 13.54 -6.32
C LYS A 326 10.61 13.90 -5.03
N SER A 327 10.83 15.10 -4.53
CA SER A 327 10.18 15.63 -3.33
C SER A 327 9.61 17.03 -3.55
N LYS A 328 8.73 17.45 -2.62
CA LYS A 328 8.12 18.79 -2.66
C LYS A 328 9.08 19.87 -2.18
N PHE A 329 9.91 19.57 -1.20
CA PHE A 329 10.88 20.47 -0.58
C PHE A 329 12.30 20.06 -0.85
#